data_b6b19768b9c6b6453ac553c6e8a69fd9
#
_entry.id   b6b19768b9c6b6453ac553c6e8a69fd9
#
_cell.length_a   1.000
_cell.length_b   1.000
_cell.length_c   1.000
_cell.angle_alpha   90.00
_cell.angle_beta   90.00
_cell.angle_gamma   90.00
#
_symmetry.space_group_name_H-M   'P 1'
#
loop_
_entity.id
_entity.type
_entity.pdbx_description
1 polymer ?
#
loop_
_entity_poly.entity_id
_entity_poly.type
_entity_poly.pdbx_seq_one_letter_code
_entity_poly.pdbx_strand_id
1 'polypeptide(L)'
;MKVINFAETNSVLNQYVAEIRDVAVQGDRMRFRRNIERIGEIMAYEMSKELTYSVKQVQTPLGVAPVSTPDDEVVIATVFRAGLPLHTGFLNMFDHAGNAFVSAYRYYKDKECRTVDVHIEYIATPDLSKKTLLIVDPMLATGESMELAWKAFVTKGMPAKLQIACVIAVSYTHLTLPTTSR
;
A
#
# COMPACT_ATOMS: atom_id res chain seq x y z
N MET A 1 -14.38 5.51 6.86
CA MET A 1 -13.04 5.50 6.25
C MET A 1 -12.32 6.79 6.63
N LYS A 2 -11.09 6.71 7.15
CA LYS A 2 -10.23 7.88 7.43
C LYS A 2 -9.34 8.08 6.19
N VAL A 3 -9.26 9.30 5.68
CA VAL A 3 -8.37 9.67 4.58
C VAL A 3 -7.32 10.63 5.15
N ILE A 4 -6.06 10.37 4.86
CA ILE A 4 -4.93 11.22 5.27
C ILE A 4 -4.22 11.66 3.99
N ASN A 5 -4.15 12.96 3.77
CA ASN A 5 -3.44 13.55 2.63
C ASN A 5 -2.11 14.14 3.13
N PHE A 6 -1.02 13.46 2.84
CA PHE A 6 0.31 13.89 3.28
C PHE A 6 0.81 15.16 2.56
N ALA A 7 0.15 15.59 1.47
CA ALA A 7 0.49 16.84 0.79
C ALA A 7 0.02 18.10 1.54
N GLU A 8 -0.82 17.97 2.58
CA GLU A 8 -1.29 19.09 3.40
C GLU A 8 -0.21 19.64 4.33
N THR A 9 0.86 18.90 4.55
CA THR A 9 1.99 19.30 5.40
C THR A 9 3.28 19.31 4.59
N ASN A 10 4.02 20.43 4.66
CA ASN A 10 5.32 20.53 3.98
C ASN A 10 6.34 19.57 4.57
N SER A 11 6.95 18.77 3.72
CA SER A 11 8.02 17.83 4.08
C SER A 11 8.89 17.52 2.85
N VAL A 12 9.94 16.74 3.04
CA VAL A 12 10.79 16.25 1.93
C VAL A 12 9.99 15.41 0.91
N LEU A 13 8.85 14.86 1.30
CA LEU A 13 7.91 14.17 0.40
C LEU A 13 7.54 15.03 -0.80
N ASN A 14 7.34 16.34 -0.58
CA ASN A 14 6.93 17.28 -1.62
C ASN A 14 7.95 17.35 -2.76
N GLN A 15 9.26 17.24 -2.44
CA GLN A 15 10.31 17.22 -3.45
C GLN A 15 10.20 15.97 -4.33
N TYR A 16 10.04 14.78 -3.74
CA TYR A 16 9.94 13.54 -4.50
C TYR A 16 8.68 13.48 -5.35
N VAL A 17 7.56 13.98 -4.82
CA VAL A 17 6.30 14.09 -5.57
C VAL A 17 6.45 15.09 -6.72
N ALA A 18 7.13 16.22 -6.52
CA ALA A 18 7.40 17.18 -7.58
C ALA A 18 8.24 16.55 -8.70
N GLU A 19 9.33 15.86 -8.36
CA GLU A 19 10.23 15.24 -9.35
C GLU A 19 9.55 14.16 -10.20
N ILE A 20 8.66 13.33 -9.63
CA ILE A 20 7.94 12.32 -10.42
C ILE A 20 6.86 12.91 -11.33
N ARG A 21 6.48 14.18 -11.11
CA ARG A 21 5.48 14.91 -11.90
C ARG A 21 6.10 15.89 -12.89
N ASP A 22 7.34 16.31 -12.68
CA ASP A 22 8.03 17.25 -13.53
C ASP A 22 8.40 16.58 -14.86
N VAL A 23 7.90 17.13 -15.96
CA VAL A 23 8.14 16.61 -17.31
C VAL A 23 9.62 16.62 -17.71
N ALA A 24 10.44 17.48 -17.10
CA ALA A 24 11.88 17.52 -17.33
C ALA A 24 12.65 16.42 -16.57
N VAL A 25 12.06 15.86 -15.52
CA VAL A 25 12.73 14.91 -14.60
C VAL A 25 12.15 13.51 -14.71
N GLN A 26 10.83 13.37 -14.85
CA GLN A 26 10.13 12.07 -14.81
C GLN A 26 10.60 11.06 -15.87
N GLY A 27 11.26 11.52 -16.95
CA GLY A 27 11.84 10.66 -17.97
C GLY A 27 13.05 9.84 -17.50
N ASP A 28 13.71 10.24 -16.42
CA ASP A 28 14.76 9.46 -15.77
C ASP A 28 14.12 8.27 -15.02
N ARG A 29 14.18 7.10 -15.64
CA ARG A 29 13.53 5.88 -15.13
C ARG A 29 14.10 5.41 -13.80
N MET A 30 15.39 5.62 -13.56
CA MET A 30 16.03 5.25 -12.29
C MET A 30 15.56 6.17 -11.18
N ARG A 31 15.63 7.49 -11.40
CA ARG A 31 15.16 8.50 -10.44
C ARG A 31 13.67 8.35 -10.12
N PHE A 32 12.86 8.12 -11.15
CA PHE A 32 11.43 7.91 -10.97
C PHE A 32 11.14 6.73 -10.02
N ARG A 33 11.74 5.56 -10.27
CA ARG A 33 11.55 4.38 -9.39
C ARG A 33 12.08 4.63 -7.98
N ARG A 34 13.26 5.27 -7.87
CA ARG A 34 13.84 5.57 -6.55
C ARG A 34 13.02 6.57 -5.76
N ASN A 35 12.38 7.54 -6.41
CA ASN A 35 11.49 8.48 -5.74
C ASN A 35 10.20 7.82 -5.28
N ILE A 36 9.61 6.91 -6.08
CA ILE A 36 8.45 6.11 -5.63
C ILE A 36 8.81 5.27 -4.39
N GLU A 37 9.99 4.69 -4.34
CA GLU A 37 10.48 3.94 -3.16
C GLU A 37 10.63 4.84 -1.94
N ARG A 38 11.27 6.01 -2.05
CA ARG A 38 11.40 7.01 -0.97
C ARG A 38 10.06 7.53 -0.47
N ILE A 39 9.13 7.76 -1.38
CA ILE A 39 7.74 8.11 -1.04
C ILE A 39 7.12 6.99 -0.22
N GLY A 40 7.34 5.73 -0.62
CA GLY A 40 6.88 4.55 0.13
C GLY A 40 7.44 4.47 1.54
N GLU A 41 8.72 4.76 1.74
CA GLU A 41 9.35 4.81 3.06
C GLU A 41 8.67 5.85 3.97
N ILE A 42 8.44 7.07 3.45
CA ILE A 42 7.79 8.14 4.22
C ILE A 42 6.33 7.79 4.52
N MET A 43 5.60 7.28 3.54
CA MET A 43 4.21 6.87 3.75
C MET A 43 4.10 5.73 4.76
N ALA A 44 4.98 4.75 4.72
CA ALA A 44 5.03 3.64 5.67
C ALA A 44 5.27 4.16 7.10
N TYR A 45 6.19 5.12 7.29
CA TYR A 45 6.40 5.77 8.57
C TYR A 45 5.15 6.48 9.08
N GLU A 46 4.49 7.27 8.23
CA GLU A 46 3.26 7.98 8.63
C GLU A 46 2.12 7.00 8.96
N MET A 47 1.94 5.96 8.13
CA MET A 47 0.89 4.96 8.33
C MET A 47 1.14 4.07 9.55
N SER A 48 2.39 3.89 9.95
CA SER A 48 2.73 3.14 11.16
C SER A 48 2.11 3.73 12.42
N LYS A 49 1.85 5.04 12.45
CA LYS A 49 1.24 5.73 13.59
C LYS A 49 -0.20 5.26 13.88
N GLU A 50 -0.86 4.62 12.92
CA GLU A 50 -2.21 4.06 13.04
C GLU A 50 -2.20 2.57 13.45
N LEU A 51 -1.03 1.97 13.68
CA LEU A 51 -0.90 0.60 14.19
C LEU A 51 -1.23 0.54 15.68
N THR A 52 -1.39 -0.66 16.19
CA THR A 52 -1.55 -0.93 17.63
C THR A 52 -0.17 -1.01 18.26
N TYR A 53 -0.02 -0.42 19.43
CA TYR A 53 1.24 -0.41 20.16
C TYR A 53 1.10 -1.00 21.55
N SER A 54 2.12 -1.76 22.00
CA SER A 54 2.24 -2.21 23.37
C SER A 54 3.63 -1.89 23.96
N VAL A 55 3.69 -1.80 25.29
CA VAL A 55 4.95 -1.56 25.98
C VAL A 55 5.68 -2.87 26.19
N LYS A 56 6.88 -2.99 25.63
CA LYS A 56 7.81 -4.10 25.84
C LYS A 56 8.98 -3.69 26.74
N GLN A 57 9.39 -4.60 27.62
CA GLN A 57 10.58 -4.40 28.44
C GLN A 57 11.81 -4.78 27.59
N VAL A 58 12.62 -3.80 27.26
CA VAL A 58 13.81 -3.98 26.42
C VAL A 58 15.05 -3.93 27.27
N GLN A 59 15.89 -4.97 27.20
CA GLN A 59 17.21 -4.97 27.86
C GLN A 59 18.16 -4.08 27.06
N THR A 60 18.58 -2.98 27.66
CA THR A 60 19.60 -2.07 27.14
C THR A 60 20.94 -2.29 27.85
N PRO A 61 22.04 -1.76 27.34
CA PRO A 61 23.32 -1.79 28.07
C PRO A 61 23.30 -1.13 29.45
N LEU A 62 22.37 -0.20 29.67
CA LEU A 62 22.22 0.56 30.94
C LEU A 62 21.15 0.00 31.87
N GLY A 63 20.38 -1.03 31.43
CA GLY A 63 19.31 -1.62 32.23
C GLY A 63 18.05 -1.86 31.40
N VAL A 64 16.97 -2.29 32.05
CA VAL A 64 15.69 -2.54 31.41
C VAL A 64 14.93 -1.23 31.19
N ALA A 65 14.48 -0.98 29.97
CA ALA A 65 13.68 0.19 29.60
C ALA A 65 12.33 -0.23 28.99
N PRO A 66 11.22 0.42 29.40
CA PRO A 66 9.94 0.23 28.72
C PRO A 66 9.94 0.96 27.39
N VAL A 67 9.64 0.23 26.29
CA VAL A 67 9.59 0.81 24.94
C VAL A 67 8.27 0.41 24.28
N SER A 68 7.54 1.40 23.76
CA SER A 68 6.32 1.16 22.99
C SER A 68 6.67 0.73 21.55
N THR A 69 6.26 -0.46 21.16
CA THR A 69 6.53 -1.02 19.84
C THR A 69 5.24 -1.47 19.17
N PRO A 70 5.16 -1.48 17.81
CA PRO A 70 3.99 -2.00 17.12
C PRO A 70 3.81 -3.51 17.35
N ASP A 71 2.57 -3.92 17.50
CA ASP A 71 2.18 -5.33 17.72
C ASP A 71 1.49 -5.95 16.50
N ASP A 72 1.06 -5.13 15.54
CA ASP A 72 0.36 -5.62 14.37
C ASP A 72 1.26 -6.51 13.51
N GLU A 73 0.78 -7.70 13.13
CA GLU A 73 1.37 -8.45 12.04
C GLU A 73 0.99 -7.80 10.72
N VAL A 74 1.94 -7.13 10.08
CA VAL A 74 1.72 -6.40 8.84
C VAL A 74 1.95 -7.30 7.63
N VAL A 75 1.06 -7.21 6.64
CA VAL A 75 1.24 -7.76 5.29
C VAL A 75 1.14 -6.63 4.29
N ILE A 76 2.19 -6.45 3.48
CA ILE A 76 2.22 -5.45 2.41
C ILE A 76 1.79 -6.14 1.12
N ALA A 77 0.77 -5.59 0.48
CA ALA A 77 0.18 -6.13 -0.73
C ALA A 77 0.28 -5.14 -1.88
N THR A 78 0.58 -5.61 -3.09
CA THR A 78 0.63 -4.74 -4.27
C THR A 78 0.10 -5.43 -5.53
N VAL A 79 -0.38 -4.60 -6.44
CA VAL A 79 -0.76 -5.04 -7.79
C VAL A 79 0.46 -4.98 -8.71
N PHE A 80 0.76 -6.08 -9.37
CA PHE A 80 1.84 -6.13 -10.34
C PHE A 80 1.46 -5.33 -11.60
N ARG A 81 2.43 -4.62 -12.14
CA ARG A 81 3.87 -4.52 -11.83
C ARG A 81 4.24 -3.15 -11.24
N ALA A 82 3.40 -2.13 -11.47
CA ALA A 82 3.71 -0.72 -11.15
C ALA A 82 3.95 -0.47 -9.66
N GLY A 83 3.30 -1.26 -8.79
CA GLY A 83 3.42 -1.12 -7.35
C GLY A 83 4.75 -1.55 -6.74
N LEU A 84 5.63 -2.27 -7.46
CA LEU A 84 6.85 -2.84 -6.89
C LEU A 84 7.80 -1.83 -6.22
N PRO A 85 8.12 -0.66 -6.80
CA PRO A 85 8.97 0.31 -6.12
C PRO A 85 8.36 0.85 -4.82
N LEU A 86 7.04 1.09 -4.81
CA LEU A 86 6.34 1.53 -3.61
C LEU A 86 6.34 0.45 -2.54
N HIS A 87 6.09 -0.80 -2.91
CA HIS A 87 6.16 -1.97 -2.05
C HIS A 87 7.55 -2.10 -1.40
N THR A 88 8.62 -1.93 -2.17
CA THR A 88 10.00 -1.94 -1.66
C THR A 88 10.18 -0.86 -0.59
N GLY A 89 9.69 0.36 -0.80
CA GLY A 89 9.76 1.44 0.18
C GLY A 89 9.05 1.09 1.50
N PHE A 90 7.88 0.45 1.42
CA PHE A 90 7.18 -0.05 2.60
C PHE A 90 7.96 -1.15 3.33
N LEU A 91 8.58 -2.10 2.59
CA LEU A 91 9.41 -3.16 3.19
C LEU A 91 10.65 -2.61 3.89
N ASN A 92 11.24 -1.52 3.40
CA ASN A 92 12.38 -0.87 4.05
C ASN A 92 12.04 -0.35 5.46
N MET A 93 10.75 -0.14 5.76
CA MET A 93 10.26 0.31 7.07
C MET A 93 9.64 -0.83 7.90
N PHE A 94 9.06 -1.83 7.24
CA PHE A 94 8.43 -2.98 7.85
C PHE A 94 9.17 -4.27 7.45
N ASP A 95 10.40 -4.42 7.91
CA ASP A 95 11.31 -5.51 7.54
C ASP A 95 10.80 -6.92 7.90
N HIS A 96 9.89 -7.03 8.88
CA HIS A 96 9.23 -8.28 9.26
C HIS A 96 7.86 -8.50 8.58
N ALA A 97 7.43 -7.61 7.70
CA ALA A 97 6.14 -7.74 7.05
C ALA A 97 6.06 -8.93 6.08
N GLY A 98 4.91 -9.59 6.07
CA GLY A 98 4.58 -10.54 5.02
C GLY A 98 4.39 -9.84 3.68
N ASN A 99 4.64 -10.57 2.59
CA ASN A 99 4.49 -10.05 1.23
C ASN A 99 3.26 -10.66 0.57
N ALA A 100 2.48 -9.84 -0.12
CA ALA A 100 1.34 -10.27 -0.91
C ALA A 100 1.36 -9.59 -2.29
N PHE A 101 1.10 -10.39 -3.32
CA PHE A 101 1.15 -9.95 -4.70
C PHE A 101 -0.07 -10.44 -5.46
N VAL A 102 -0.63 -9.59 -6.31
CA VAL A 102 -1.66 -9.97 -7.26
C VAL A 102 -1.31 -9.44 -8.64
N SER A 103 -1.47 -10.29 -9.65
CA SER A 103 -1.46 -9.91 -11.06
C SER A 103 -2.87 -10.06 -11.60
N ALA A 104 -3.44 -8.94 -12.00
CA ALA A 104 -4.77 -8.90 -12.59
C ALA A 104 -4.73 -8.04 -13.85
N TYR A 105 -5.41 -8.50 -14.90
CA TYR A 105 -5.59 -7.73 -16.11
C TYR A 105 -7.04 -7.76 -16.57
N ARG A 106 -7.40 -6.70 -17.28
CA ARG A 106 -8.72 -6.59 -17.90
C ARG A 106 -8.69 -7.21 -19.28
N TYR A 107 -9.72 -7.94 -19.62
CA TYR A 107 -9.96 -8.42 -20.98
C TYR A 107 -11.41 -8.21 -21.36
N TYR A 108 -11.64 -8.11 -22.65
CA TYR A 108 -12.99 -7.98 -23.18
C TYR A 108 -13.55 -9.38 -23.45
N LYS A 109 -14.73 -9.69 -22.87
CA LYS A 109 -15.42 -10.97 -23.09
C LYS A 109 -16.01 -11.11 -24.49
N ASP A 110 -16.34 -9.97 -25.10
CA ASP A 110 -16.99 -9.92 -26.40
C ASP A 110 -16.14 -9.15 -27.43
N LYS A 111 -16.35 -9.48 -28.70
CA LYS A 111 -15.68 -8.82 -29.83
C LYS A 111 -16.11 -7.35 -30.00
N GLU A 112 -17.19 -6.94 -29.36
CA GLU A 112 -17.74 -5.58 -29.42
C GLU A 112 -17.23 -4.69 -28.28
N CYS A 113 -16.33 -5.22 -27.43
CA CYS A 113 -15.70 -4.52 -26.30
C CYS A 113 -16.71 -3.89 -25.30
N ARG A 114 -17.90 -4.47 -25.18
CA ARG A 114 -18.95 -3.94 -24.30
C ARG A 114 -18.85 -4.47 -22.87
N THR A 115 -18.29 -5.68 -22.71
CA THR A 115 -18.19 -6.35 -21.41
C THR A 115 -16.74 -6.52 -21.03
N VAL A 116 -16.31 -5.77 -20.01
CA VAL A 116 -14.97 -5.91 -19.41
C VAL A 116 -15.05 -6.93 -18.27
N ASP A 117 -14.21 -7.92 -18.31
CA ASP A 117 -14.00 -8.82 -17.18
C ASP A 117 -12.57 -8.72 -16.68
N VAL A 118 -12.33 -9.19 -15.48
CA VAL A 118 -11.01 -9.17 -14.87
C VAL A 118 -10.58 -10.58 -14.58
N HIS A 119 -9.41 -10.90 -15.08
CA HIS A 119 -8.76 -12.16 -14.81
C HIS A 119 -7.65 -11.97 -13.79
N ILE A 120 -7.73 -12.72 -12.68
CA ILE A 120 -6.63 -12.85 -11.73
C ILE A 120 -5.75 -13.97 -12.23
N GLU A 121 -4.57 -13.64 -12.70
CA GLU A 121 -3.62 -14.58 -13.27
C GLU A 121 -2.72 -15.19 -12.19
N TYR A 122 -2.44 -14.41 -11.16
CA TYR A 122 -1.53 -14.83 -10.10
C TYR A 122 -1.91 -14.14 -8.79
N ILE A 123 -1.91 -14.91 -7.72
CA ILE A 123 -1.99 -14.40 -6.36
C ILE A 123 -1.06 -15.19 -5.45
N ALA A 124 -0.20 -14.48 -4.73
CA ALA A 124 0.63 -15.04 -3.67
C ALA A 124 0.46 -14.16 -2.43
N THR A 125 0.09 -14.78 -1.33
CA THR A 125 -0.09 -14.09 -0.04
C THR A 125 -0.06 -15.10 1.09
N PRO A 126 0.44 -14.74 2.27
CA PRO A 126 0.22 -15.53 3.48
C PRO A 126 -1.28 -15.49 3.87
N ASP A 127 -1.67 -16.27 4.88
CA ASP A 127 -2.99 -16.08 5.52
C ASP A 127 -3.09 -14.66 6.07
N LEU A 128 -4.18 -13.98 5.76
CA LEU A 128 -4.42 -12.59 6.16
C LEU A 128 -5.26 -12.47 7.43
N SER A 129 -5.77 -13.59 7.95
CA SER A 129 -6.65 -13.59 9.13
C SER A 129 -5.96 -12.92 10.32
N LYS A 130 -6.66 -11.95 10.93
CA LYS A 130 -6.20 -11.17 12.09
C LYS A 130 -4.99 -10.23 11.81
N LYS A 131 -4.49 -10.13 10.60
CA LYS A 131 -3.35 -9.28 10.25
C LYS A 131 -3.80 -7.89 9.79
N THR A 132 -2.88 -6.95 9.78
CA THR A 132 -3.05 -5.63 9.18
C THR A 132 -2.55 -5.69 7.72
N LEU A 133 -3.46 -5.54 6.77
CA LEU A 133 -3.18 -5.52 5.35
C LEU A 133 -2.95 -4.09 4.87
N LEU A 134 -1.76 -3.82 4.31
CA LEU A 134 -1.42 -2.56 3.64
C LEU A 134 -1.40 -2.80 2.13
N ILE A 135 -2.41 -2.30 1.41
CA ILE A 135 -2.42 -2.38 -0.06
C ILE A 135 -1.78 -1.12 -0.61
N VAL A 136 -0.72 -1.27 -1.39
CA VAL A 136 0.06 -0.17 -1.94
C VAL A 136 0.02 -0.18 -3.47
N ASP A 137 -0.33 0.96 -4.06
CA ASP A 137 -0.35 1.17 -5.51
C ASP A 137 0.06 2.62 -5.80
N PRO A 138 0.98 2.90 -6.72
CA PRO A 138 1.41 4.27 -6.98
C PRO A 138 0.30 5.16 -7.54
N MET A 139 -0.73 4.60 -8.17
CA MET A 139 -1.78 5.40 -8.78
C MET A 139 -3.19 4.83 -8.54
N LEU A 140 -4.01 5.59 -7.85
CA LEU A 140 -5.43 5.32 -7.67
C LEU A 140 -6.24 6.16 -8.68
N ALA A 141 -6.55 5.57 -9.84
CA ALA A 141 -7.36 6.22 -10.88
C ALA A 141 -8.85 5.98 -10.64
N THR A 142 -9.43 4.92 -11.21
CA THR A 142 -10.85 4.57 -11.03
C THR A 142 -11.13 3.80 -9.73
N GLY A 143 -10.11 3.23 -9.13
CA GLY A 143 -10.22 2.37 -7.96
C GLY A 143 -10.49 0.90 -8.28
N GLU A 144 -10.84 0.57 -9.52
CA GLU A 144 -11.20 -0.81 -9.91
C GLU A 144 -10.08 -1.82 -9.65
N SER A 145 -8.81 -1.47 -9.96
CA SER A 145 -7.67 -2.35 -9.69
C SER A 145 -7.51 -2.63 -8.19
N MET A 146 -7.77 -1.62 -7.36
CA MET A 146 -7.73 -1.75 -5.92
C MET A 146 -8.87 -2.61 -5.37
N GLU A 147 -10.08 -2.43 -5.89
CA GLU A 147 -11.23 -3.26 -5.54
C GLU A 147 -11.02 -4.73 -5.90
N LEU A 148 -10.43 -4.97 -7.07
CA LEU A 148 -10.10 -6.32 -7.54
C LEU A 148 -9.01 -6.96 -6.69
N ALA A 149 -7.96 -6.21 -6.37
CA ALA A 149 -6.91 -6.66 -5.46
C ALA A 149 -7.51 -7.03 -4.09
N TRP A 150 -8.36 -6.18 -3.55
CA TRP A 150 -9.07 -6.48 -2.30
C TRP A 150 -9.88 -7.77 -2.38
N LYS A 151 -10.75 -7.92 -3.40
CA LYS A 151 -11.54 -9.14 -3.61
C LYS A 151 -10.68 -10.40 -3.71
N ALA A 152 -9.53 -10.30 -4.36
CA ALA A 152 -8.59 -11.39 -4.46
C ALA A 152 -7.96 -11.73 -3.10
N PHE A 153 -7.46 -10.74 -2.39
CA PHE A 153 -6.75 -10.94 -1.13
C PHE A 153 -7.65 -11.52 -0.03
N VAL A 154 -8.90 -11.07 0.10
CA VAL A 154 -9.83 -11.58 1.13
C VAL A 154 -10.19 -13.06 0.96
N THR A 155 -9.93 -13.66 -0.21
CA THR A 155 -10.06 -15.12 -0.39
C THR A 155 -9.04 -15.92 0.44
N LYS A 156 -8.01 -15.25 0.94
CA LYS A 156 -6.91 -15.80 1.75
C LYS A 156 -6.98 -15.42 3.23
N GLY A 157 -8.16 -15.05 3.69
CA GLY A 157 -8.45 -14.65 5.05
C GLY A 157 -8.85 -13.18 5.15
N MET A 158 -9.75 -12.89 6.10
CA MET A 158 -10.21 -11.52 6.34
C MET A 158 -9.20 -10.82 7.26
N PRO A 159 -8.55 -9.72 6.82
CA PRO A 159 -7.63 -8.97 7.67
C PRO A 159 -8.40 -8.25 8.79
N ALA A 160 -7.76 -8.06 9.93
CA ALA A 160 -8.32 -7.30 11.06
C ALA A 160 -8.37 -5.79 10.75
N LYS A 161 -7.38 -5.28 10.01
CA LYS A 161 -7.31 -3.89 9.56
C LYS A 161 -6.92 -3.85 8.09
N LEU A 162 -7.47 -2.86 7.37
CA LEU A 162 -7.07 -2.52 6.01
C LEU A 162 -6.62 -1.08 5.95
N GLN A 163 -5.45 -0.84 5.38
CA GLN A 163 -4.98 0.48 5.00
C GLN A 163 -4.60 0.45 3.52
N ILE A 164 -4.82 1.56 2.83
CA ILE A 164 -4.50 1.70 1.40
C ILE A 164 -3.60 2.91 1.25
N ALA A 165 -2.50 2.74 0.52
CA ALA A 165 -1.57 3.79 0.20
C ALA A 165 -1.48 4.00 -1.31
N CYS A 166 -1.60 5.24 -1.75
CA CYS A 166 -1.35 5.62 -3.13
C CYS A 166 -0.58 6.94 -3.20
N VAL A 167 0.33 7.05 -4.18
CA VAL A 167 1.13 8.27 -4.35
C VAL A 167 0.29 9.37 -4.99
N ILE A 168 -0.51 9.01 -5.98
CA ILE A 168 -1.42 9.92 -6.69
C ILE A 168 -2.82 9.31 -6.72
N ALA A 169 -3.81 10.07 -6.26
CA ALA A 169 -5.22 9.75 -6.42
C ALA A 169 -5.92 10.78 -7.28
N VAL A 170 -6.87 10.34 -8.11
CA VAL A 170 -7.70 11.27 -8.91
C VAL A 170 -8.87 11.71 -8.06
N SER A 171 -9.20 13.01 -8.08
CA SER A 171 -10.19 13.63 -7.19
C SER A 171 -11.62 13.06 -7.30
N TYR A 172 -11.95 12.36 -8.39
CA TYR A 172 -13.24 11.71 -8.59
C TYR A 172 -13.27 10.23 -8.22
N THR A 173 -12.21 9.70 -7.62
CA THR A 173 -12.16 8.29 -7.20
C THR A 173 -13.02 8.08 -5.96
N HIS A 174 -14.10 7.33 -6.10
CA HIS A 174 -14.97 6.92 -5.00
C HIS A 174 -14.72 5.43 -4.71
N LEU A 175 -13.88 5.14 -3.73
CA LEU A 175 -13.70 3.79 -3.23
C LEU A 175 -14.81 3.44 -2.25
N THR A 176 -15.77 2.65 -2.68
CA THR A 176 -16.74 1.99 -1.80
C THR A 176 -16.23 0.59 -1.46
N LEU A 177 -15.26 0.50 -0.55
CA LEU A 177 -14.91 -0.79 0.03
C LEU A 177 -16.02 -1.22 0.98
N PRO A 178 -16.43 -2.50 0.99
CA PRO A 178 -17.42 -2.98 1.95
C PRO A 178 -16.89 -2.73 3.36
N THR A 179 -17.47 -1.75 4.03
CA THR A 179 -17.27 -1.56 5.46
C THR A 179 -17.99 -2.68 6.17
N THR A 180 -17.26 -3.65 6.69
CA THR A 180 -17.80 -4.52 7.69
C THR A 180 -18.12 -3.67 8.91
N SER A 181 -19.38 -3.23 8.97
CA SER A 181 -19.95 -2.70 10.19
C SER A 181 -20.05 -3.83 11.20
N ARG A 182 -19.17 -3.83 12.18
CA ARG A 182 -19.43 -4.24 13.57
C ARG A 182 -18.29 -3.85 14.47
#